data_920a70ce40d57595a4c255ed24011c2b
#
_entry.id   920a70ce40d57595a4c255ed24011c2b
#
_cell.length_a   1.000
_cell.length_b   1.000
_cell.length_c   1.000
_cell.angle_alpha   90.00
_cell.angle_beta   90.00
_cell.angle_gamma   90.00
#
_symmetry.space_group_name_H-M   'P 1'
#
loop_
_entity.id
_entity.type
_entity.pdbx_description
1 polymer ?
#
loop_
_entity_poly.entity_id
_entity_poly.type
_entity_poly.pdbx_seq_one_letter_code
_entity_poly.pdbx_strand_id
1 'polypeptide(L)'
;NLTSETVLLPVVPMFHVNAWGIPYASFMYGAKMVFPGPFTDGESICNLITSEKVNQLMGVPTVWLDLLNYTEKNNIKLESVNSVLVGGSAAPKAMIKAFQEKHDCFLLHGWGMTEMSPLGTLNSYTPEMDGMDLEERYEIQTSQGRAVYGCSMKIINDEGKVLPNDGKTFGRLMVKGPAIIERYFKSNETALEDGWFDTGDVATIDTHGYMRIVDRSKDVIKSGGEWISSIDLENTAVGHPGVAEACVVGVAHAKW
;
A
#
# COMPACT_ATOMS: atom_id res chain seq x y z
N ASN A 1 9.91 8.96 9.06
CA ASN A 1 10.72 10.13 8.66
C ASN A 1 12.12 9.66 8.31
N LEU A 2 12.67 10.14 7.17
CA LEU A 2 14.07 9.89 6.81
C LEU A 2 14.97 10.89 7.55
N THR A 3 16.10 10.37 8.02
CA THR A 3 17.18 11.14 8.66
C THR A 3 18.53 10.56 8.28
N SER A 4 19.64 11.18 8.67
CA SER A 4 20.98 10.63 8.49
C SER A 4 21.23 9.32 9.26
N GLU A 5 20.40 9.02 10.25
CA GLU A 5 20.44 7.76 11.02
C GLU A 5 19.65 6.63 10.34
N THR A 6 18.96 6.95 9.24
CA THR A 6 18.14 5.95 8.54
C THR A 6 19.01 5.03 7.69
N VAL A 7 18.80 3.73 7.85
CA VAL A 7 19.37 2.67 7.02
C VAL A 7 18.22 1.97 6.30
N LEU A 8 18.08 2.23 5.00
CA LEU A 8 16.98 1.75 4.16
C LEU A 8 17.36 0.51 3.38
N LEU A 9 16.44 -0.45 3.31
CA LEU A 9 16.50 -1.58 2.39
C LEU A 9 15.31 -1.52 1.42
N PRO A 10 15.46 -0.87 0.25
CA PRO A 10 14.44 -0.84 -0.77
C PRO A 10 14.50 -2.13 -1.60
N VAL A 11 13.51 -3.01 -1.43
CA VAL A 11 13.34 -4.20 -2.26
C VAL A 11 12.33 -3.89 -3.38
N VAL A 12 12.49 -2.72 -3.98
CA VAL A 12 11.69 -2.24 -5.11
C VAL A 12 12.63 -1.98 -6.28
N PRO A 13 12.33 -2.51 -7.48
CA PRO A 13 13.18 -2.31 -8.65
C PRO A 13 13.37 -0.83 -8.99
N MET A 14 14.60 -0.43 -9.36
CA MET A 14 14.91 0.96 -9.73
C MET A 14 14.13 1.46 -10.93
N PHE A 15 13.72 0.56 -11.84
CA PHE A 15 12.90 0.91 -13.00
C PHE A 15 11.41 1.15 -12.66
N HIS A 16 10.93 0.68 -11.50
CA HIS A 16 9.54 0.87 -11.07
C HIS A 16 9.42 2.17 -10.28
N VAL A 17 9.00 3.22 -10.96
CA VAL A 17 8.86 4.59 -10.43
C VAL A 17 10.10 5.04 -9.65
N ASN A 18 11.31 4.70 -10.19
CA ASN A 18 12.61 4.96 -9.58
C ASN A 18 12.69 4.47 -8.13
N ALA A 19 12.30 3.20 -7.88
CA ALA A 19 12.19 2.64 -6.54
C ALA A 19 11.40 3.56 -5.58
N TRP A 20 10.22 4.00 -6.02
CA TRP A 20 9.31 4.89 -5.28
C TRP A 20 9.95 6.23 -4.88
N GLY A 21 10.91 6.72 -5.65
CA GLY A 21 11.62 7.99 -5.39
C GLY A 21 12.61 7.95 -4.23
N ILE A 22 12.79 6.79 -3.61
CA ILE A 22 13.63 6.61 -2.41
C ILE A 22 15.10 6.97 -2.63
N PRO A 23 15.76 6.67 -3.75
CA PRO A 23 17.13 7.10 -3.97
C PRO A 23 17.31 8.62 -3.84
N TYR A 24 16.38 9.39 -4.41
CA TYR A 24 16.44 10.85 -4.31
C TYR A 24 16.22 11.34 -2.88
N ALA A 25 15.20 10.81 -2.20
CA ALA A 25 14.92 11.15 -0.81
C ALA A 25 16.09 10.77 0.11
N SER A 26 16.70 9.60 -0.08
CA SER A 26 17.86 9.17 0.71
C SER A 26 19.04 10.13 0.58
N PHE A 27 19.37 10.61 -0.61
CA PHE A 27 20.40 11.61 -0.82
C PHE A 27 20.08 12.94 -0.14
N MET A 28 18.82 13.38 -0.21
CA MET A 28 18.40 14.64 0.43
C MET A 28 18.56 14.63 1.96
N TYR A 29 18.39 13.48 2.59
CA TYR A 29 18.44 13.34 4.06
C TYR A 29 19.72 12.68 4.57
N GLY A 30 20.64 12.30 3.68
CA GLY A 30 21.90 11.61 4.06
C GLY A 30 21.68 10.20 4.60
N ALA A 31 20.57 9.55 4.23
CA ALA A 31 20.25 8.20 4.64
C ALA A 31 21.10 7.16 3.90
N LYS A 32 21.50 6.09 4.60
CA LYS A 32 22.20 4.93 4.00
C LYS A 32 21.20 4.07 3.25
N MET A 33 21.55 3.64 2.03
CA MET A 33 20.80 2.64 1.28
C MET A 33 21.57 1.33 1.20
N VAL A 34 20.87 0.22 1.44
CA VAL A 34 21.36 -1.15 1.33
C VAL A 34 20.60 -1.83 0.20
N PHE A 35 21.29 -2.42 -0.75
CA PHE A 35 20.66 -3.05 -1.91
C PHE A 35 20.79 -4.57 -1.84
N PRO A 36 19.68 -5.33 -2.01
CA PRO A 36 19.72 -6.79 -1.93
C PRO A 36 20.33 -7.45 -3.18
N GLY A 37 20.52 -6.69 -4.28
CA GLY A 37 20.89 -7.28 -5.56
C GLY A 37 19.79 -8.21 -6.07
N PRO A 38 20.16 -9.39 -6.63
CA PRO A 38 19.17 -10.36 -7.12
C PRO A 38 18.60 -11.27 -6.02
N PHE A 39 19.09 -11.17 -4.78
CA PHE A 39 18.74 -12.07 -3.68
C PHE A 39 17.69 -11.43 -2.77
N THR A 40 16.43 -11.73 -3.04
CA THR A 40 15.27 -11.15 -2.33
C THR A 40 14.50 -12.19 -1.52
N ASP A 41 15.06 -13.38 -1.34
CA ASP A 41 14.52 -14.41 -0.46
C ASP A 41 14.66 -14.02 1.03
N GLY A 42 13.83 -14.64 1.88
CA GLY A 42 13.75 -14.31 3.30
C GLY A 42 15.06 -14.41 4.05
N GLU A 43 15.91 -15.40 3.73
CA GLU A 43 17.23 -15.57 4.34
C GLU A 43 18.18 -14.45 3.97
N SER A 44 18.31 -14.15 2.67
CA SER A 44 19.18 -13.11 2.15
C SER A 44 18.81 -11.72 2.70
N ILE A 45 17.52 -11.40 2.72
CA ILE A 45 17.00 -10.16 3.30
C ILE A 45 17.26 -10.08 4.80
N CYS A 46 17.01 -11.16 5.56
CA CYS A 46 17.26 -11.23 7.00
C CYS A 46 18.75 -11.01 7.33
N ASN A 47 19.65 -11.63 6.56
CA ASN A 47 21.09 -11.45 6.72
C ASN A 47 21.54 -10.01 6.47
N LEU A 48 21.00 -9.35 5.42
CA LEU A 48 21.27 -7.93 5.16
C LEU A 48 20.75 -7.02 6.27
N ILE A 49 19.54 -7.26 6.76
CA ILE A 49 18.97 -6.50 7.88
C ILE A 49 19.91 -6.56 9.09
N THR A 50 20.38 -7.74 9.43
CA THR A 50 21.22 -7.96 10.60
C THR A 50 22.62 -7.35 10.44
N SER A 51 23.29 -7.62 9.30
CA SER A 51 24.68 -7.18 9.06
C SER A 51 24.80 -5.67 8.89
N GLU A 52 23.82 -5.05 8.21
CA GLU A 52 23.81 -3.62 7.88
C GLU A 52 23.04 -2.78 8.89
N LYS A 53 22.37 -3.41 9.87
CA LYS A 53 21.49 -2.78 10.87
C LYS A 53 20.39 -1.94 10.21
N VAL A 54 19.74 -2.53 9.21
CA VAL A 54 18.65 -1.89 8.50
C VAL A 54 17.52 -1.56 9.47
N ASN A 55 17.02 -0.33 9.42
CA ASN A 55 15.94 0.10 10.31
C ASN A 55 14.64 0.48 9.58
N GLN A 56 14.67 0.60 8.25
CA GLN A 56 13.46 0.77 7.44
C GLN A 56 13.47 -0.15 6.22
N LEU A 57 12.38 -0.87 6.04
CA LEU A 57 12.15 -1.78 4.92
C LEU A 57 11.13 -1.19 3.96
N MET A 58 11.32 -1.39 2.64
CA MET A 58 10.39 -0.90 1.63
C MET A 58 10.24 -1.93 0.52
N GLY A 59 9.02 -2.40 0.29
CA GLY A 59 8.78 -3.41 -0.73
C GLY A 59 7.31 -3.86 -0.80
N VAL A 60 7.11 -4.94 -1.55
CA VAL A 60 5.79 -5.53 -1.80
C VAL A 60 5.48 -6.65 -0.81
N PRO A 61 4.19 -6.96 -0.55
CA PRO A 61 3.81 -7.97 0.46
C PRO A 61 4.46 -9.34 0.28
N THR A 62 4.67 -9.81 -0.94
CA THR A 62 5.24 -11.15 -1.19
C THR A 62 6.64 -11.31 -0.64
N VAL A 63 7.49 -10.28 -0.73
CA VAL A 63 8.84 -10.29 -0.14
C VAL A 63 8.77 -10.34 1.39
N TRP A 64 7.85 -9.59 1.98
CA TRP A 64 7.71 -9.54 3.43
C TRP A 64 7.08 -10.81 4.02
N LEU A 65 6.21 -11.49 3.29
CA LEU A 65 5.72 -12.81 3.71
C LEU A 65 6.84 -13.84 3.76
N ASP A 66 7.73 -13.84 2.77
CA ASP A 66 8.89 -14.74 2.77
C ASP A 66 9.86 -14.45 3.92
N LEU A 67 10.12 -13.15 4.18
CA LEU A 67 10.93 -12.73 5.35
C LEU A 67 10.28 -13.17 6.68
N LEU A 68 8.96 -12.96 6.85
CA LEU A 68 8.25 -13.36 8.07
C LEU A 68 8.28 -14.88 8.26
N ASN A 69 8.08 -15.66 7.20
CA ASN A 69 8.17 -17.12 7.25
C ASN A 69 9.58 -17.58 7.65
N TYR A 70 10.62 -16.96 7.09
CA TYR A 70 12.00 -17.26 7.45
C TYR A 70 12.31 -16.93 8.92
N THR A 71 11.91 -15.74 9.38
CA THR A 71 12.15 -15.31 10.76
C THR A 71 11.39 -16.16 11.77
N GLU A 72 10.15 -16.56 11.46
CA GLU A 72 9.36 -17.45 12.30
C GLU A 72 9.99 -18.84 12.42
N LYS A 73 10.35 -19.45 11.28
CA LYS A 73 10.98 -20.78 11.24
C LYS A 73 12.29 -20.83 12.04
N ASN A 74 13.05 -19.74 12.06
CA ASN A 74 14.36 -19.66 12.71
C ASN A 74 14.32 -18.95 14.07
N ASN A 75 13.14 -18.56 14.56
CA ASN A 75 12.95 -17.82 15.82
C ASN A 75 13.81 -16.54 15.91
N ILE A 76 13.82 -15.75 14.83
CA ILE A 76 14.60 -14.52 14.72
C ILE A 76 13.69 -13.32 14.96
N LYS A 77 14.14 -12.36 15.79
CA LYS A 77 13.53 -11.04 15.91
C LYS A 77 14.34 -10.02 15.12
N LEU A 78 13.67 -9.16 14.34
CA LEU A 78 14.29 -8.09 13.55
C LEU A 78 14.51 -6.85 14.44
N GLU A 79 15.49 -6.90 15.33
CA GLU A 79 15.69 -5.91 16.41
C GLU A 79 15.99 -4.49 15.92
N SER A 80 16.60 -4.34 14.75
CA SER A 80 16.96 -3.02 14.20
C SER A 80 15.83 -2.35 13.42
N VAL A 81 14.81 -3.12 13.00
CA VAL A 81 13.76 -2.63 12.12
C VAL A 81 12.69 -1.87 12.91
N ASN A 82 12.49 -0.62 12.57
CA ASN A 82 11.48 0.25 13.21
C ASN A 82 10.20 0.35 12.39
N SER A 83 10.30 0.25 11.07
CA SER A 83 9.15 0.35 10.18
C SER A 83 9.32 -0.43 8.88
N VAL A 84 8.19 -0.89 8.36
CA VAL A 84 8.09 -1.54 7.05
C VAL A 84 7.09 -0.75 6.21
N LEU A 85 7.50 -0.25 5.06
CA LEU A 85 6.60 0.32 4.07
C LEU A 85 6.18 -0.77 3.08
N VAL A 86 4.88 -0.97 2.97
CA VAL A 86 4.24 -1.85 2.00
C VAL A 86 3.49 -1.02 0.97
N GLY A 87 3.66 -1.35 -0.29
CA GLY A 87 2.93 -0.76 -1.41
C GLY A 87 2.84 -1.73 -2.58
N GLY A 88 2.19 -1.29 -3.66
CA GLY A 88 2.01 -2.09 -4.88
C GLY A 88 0.84 -3.08 -4.82
N SER A 89 0.47 -3.57 -3.65
CA SER A 89 -0.75 -4.34 -3.38
C SER A 89 -1.18 -4.19 -1.92
N ALA A 90 -2.38 -4.67 -1.59
CA ALA A 90 -2.91 -4.57 -0.22
C ALA A 90 -2.07 -5.39 0.78
N ALA A 91 -1.82 -4.81 1.95
CA ALA A 91 -1.15 -5.49 3.06
C ALA A 91 -2.18 -6.32 3.84
N PRO A 92 -2.04 -7.67 3.90
CA PRO A 92 -2.93 -8.50 4.70
C PRO A 92 -2.85 -8.14 6.20
N LYS A 93 -3.99 -8.16 6.90
CA LYS A 93 -4.04 -7.90 8.35
C LYS A 93 -3.12 -8.83 9.15
N ALA A 94 -3.01 -10.09 8.72
CA ALA A 94 -2.08 -11.05 9.35
C ALA A 94 -0.61 -10.61 9.27
N MET A 95 -0.18 -9.98 8.17
CA MET A 95 1.16 -9.42 8.00
C MET A 95 1.37 -8.25 8.96
N ILE A 96 0.40 -7.33 9.08
CA ILE A 96 0.45 -6.18 9.98
C ILE A 96 0.66 -6.65 11.42
N LYS A 97 -0.15 -7.63 11.86
CA LYS A 97 -0.04 -8.26 13.18
C LYS A 97 1.33 -8.90 13.39
N ALA A 98 1.81 -9.68 12.42
CA ALA A 98 3.10 -10.37 12.55
C ALA A 98 4.27 -9.40 12.73
N PHE A 99 4.31 -8.30 11.98
CA PHE A 99 5.34 -7.28 12.17
C PHE A 99 5.24 -6.60 13.53
N GLN A 100 4.04 -6.22 13.97
CA GLN A 100 3.85 -5.55 15.26
C GLN A 100 4.13 -6.48 16.43
N GLU A 101 3.58 -7.68 16.45
CA GLU A 101 3.59 -8.57 17.61
C GLU A 101 4.92 -9.32 17.76
N LYS A 102 5.56 -9.73 16.65
CA LYS A 102 6.81 -10.50 16.66
C LYS A 102 8.05 -9.62 16.60
N HIS A 103 7.98 -8.49 15.92
CA HIS A 103 9.17 -7.65 15.63
C HIS A 103 9.10 -6.26 16.25
N ASP A 104 7.95 -5.88 16.85
CA ASP A 104 7.70 -4.54 17.39
C ASP A 104 7.88 -3.45 16.33
N CYS A 105 7.41 -3.74 15.13
CA CYS A 105 7.64 -2.94 13.94
C CYS A 105 6.32 -2.44 13.36
N PHE A 106 6.20 -1.11 13.17
CA PHE A 106 5.02 -0.51 12.57
C PHE A 106 5.02 -0.68 11.05
N LEU A 107 3.93 -1.27 10.52
CA LEU A 107 3.74 -1.38 9.08
C LEU A 107 3.03 -0.16 8.54
N LEU A 108 3.71 0.56 7.64
CA LEU A 108 3.17 1.66 6.85
C LEU A 108 2.60 1.10 5.57
N HIS A 109 1.33 1.36 5.29
CA HIS A 109 0.70 0.97 4.02
C HIS A 109 0.58 2.20 3.14
N GLY A 110 1.14 2.15 1.93
CA GLY A 110 1.12 3.24 0.96
C GLY A 110 0.46 2.84 -0.35
N TRP A 111 -0.21 3.79 -0.97
CA TRP A 111 -0.75 3.65 -2.31
C TRP A 111 -0.28 4.78 -3.20
N GLY A 112 -0.07 4.44 -4.44
CA GLY A 112 0.29 5.38 -5.49
C GLY A 112 0.50 4.70 -6.82
N MET A 113 0.87 5.47 -7.83
CA MET A 113 1.09 5.00 -9.19
C MET A 113 2.08 5.91 -9.91
N THR A 114 2.59 5.48 -11.05
CA THR A 114 3.56 6.25 -11.84
C THR A 114 3.05 7.65 -12.16
N GLU A 115 1.77 7.77 -12.45
CA GLU A 115 1.07 9.01 -12.77
C GLU A 115 0.99 10.00 -11.60
N MET A 116 1.40 9.59 -10.39
CA MET A 116 1.37 10.38 -9.16
C MET A 116 2.77 10.71 -8.61
N SER A 117 3.84 10.25 -9.24
CA SER A 117 5.26 10.54 -8.97
C SER A 117 5.82 10.18 -7.58
N PRO A 118 5.56 9.04 -6.97
CA PRO A 118 4.54 8.03 -7.16
C PRO A 118 3.42 8.05 -6.12
N LEU A 119 3.57 8.75 -4.97
CA LEU A 119 2.81 8.53 -3.73
C LEU A 119 1.53 9.37 -3.69
N GLY A 120 0.40 8.69 -3.49
CA GLY A 120 -0.91 9.32 -3.31
C GLY A 120 -1.40 9.33 -1.87
N THR A 121 -1.27 8.20 -1.19
CA THR A 121 -1.68 8.05 0.22
C THR A 121 -0.65 7.30 1.04
N LEU A 122 -0.67 7.53 2.34
CA LEU A 122 0.15 6.80 3.30
C LEU A 122 -0.63 6.59 4.60
N ASN A 123 -0.65 5.35 5.07
CA ASN A 123 -1.13 5.02 6.40
C ASN A 123 0.04 5.10 7.38
N SER A 124 0.20 6.25 7.99
CA SER A 124 1.23 6.50 8.99
C SER A 124 0.65 6.49 10.39
N TYR A 125 1.50 6.21 11.37
CA TYR A 125 1.14 6.32 12.77
C TYR A 125 0.66 7.74 13.10
N THR A 126 -0.42 7.83 13.89
CA THR A 126 -0.96 9.10 14.39
C THR A 126 -1.13 9.05 15.91
N PRO A 127 -1.06 10.19 16.62
CA PRO A 127 -1.23 10.22 18.07
C PRO A 127 -2.59 9.66 18.55
N GLU A 128 -3.62 9.72 17.72
CA GLU A 128 -4.94 9.15 18.04
C GLU A 128 -4.87 7.63 18.21
N MET A 129 -3.91 6.97 17.59
CA MET A 129 -3.71 5.52 17.70
C MET A 129 -3.19 5.09 19.08
N ASP A 130 -2.64 5.99 19.90
CA ASP A 130 -2.13 5.67 21.23
C ASP A 130 -3.22 5.19 22.19
N GLY A 131 -4.45 5.68 22.03
CA GLY A 131 -5.59 5.32 22.86
C GLY A 131 -6.46 4.16 22.34
N MET A 132 -6.13 3.62 21.16
CA MET A 132 -6.89 2.55 20.51
C MET A 132 -6.40 1.17 20.96
N ASP A 133 -7.32 0.19 20.98
CA ASP A 133 -6.89 -1.20 21.10
C ASP A 133 -6.15 -1.67 19.83
N LEU A 134 -5.40 -2.77 19.93
CA LEU A 134 -4.56 -3.25 18.84
C LEU A 134 -5.39 -3.70 17.63
N GLU A 135 -6.55 -4.31 17.83
CA GLU A 135 -7.39 -4.78 16.72
C GLU A 135 -7.98 -3.61 15.92
N GLU A 136 -8.41 -2.56 16.60
CA GLU A 136 -8.90 -1.32 16.00
C GLU A 136 -7.78 -0.64 15.19
N ARG A 137 -6.57 -0.59 15.75
CA ARG A 137 -5.38 -0.07 15.09
C ARG A 137 -5.02 -0.87 13.83
N TYR A 138 -5.03 -2.19 13.91
CA TYR A 138 -4.78 -3.06 12.76
C TYR A 138 -5.82 -2.87 11.65
N GLU A 139 -7.09 -2.64 12.02
CA GLU A 139 -8.14 -2.37 11.04
C GLU A 139 -7.87 -1.08 10.26
N ILE A 140 -7.45 -0.02 10.93
CA ILE A 140 -7.03 1.23 10.28
C ILE A 140 -5.83 0.98 9.36
N GLN A 141 -4.83 0.21 9.80
CA GLN A 141 -3.61 -0.08 9.03
C GLN A 141 -3.88 -0.90 7.76
N THR A 142 -4.99 -1.63 7.64
CA THR A 142 -5.37 -2.30 6.39
C THR A 142 -5.77 -1.33 5.29
N SER A 143 -6.17 -0.09 5.62
CA SER A 143 -6.43 0.96 4.62
C SER A 143 -5.13 1.45 3.97
N GLN A 144 -5.22 2.02 2.76
CA GLN A 144 -4.06 2.63 2.09
C GLN A 144 -3.71 4.01 2.67
N GLY A 145 -4.41 4.44 3.71
CA GLY A 145 -4.11 5.65 4.46
C GLY A 145 -4.77 6.91 3.91
N ARG A 146 -4.23 8.05 4.33
CA ARG A 146 -4.73 9.39 3.98
C ARG A 146 -3.87 10.02 2.89
N ALA A 147 -4.46 10.95 2.13
CA ALA A 147 -3.74 11.69 1.10
C ALA A 147 -2.50 12.38 1.69
N VAL A 148 -1.37 12.25 0.99
CA VAL A 148 -0.14 12.96 1.35
C VAL A 148 -0.26 14.44 0.99
N TYR A 149 0.62 15.27 1.56
CA TYR A 149 0.66 16.69 1.23
C TYR A 149 0.78 16.91 -0.29
N GLY A 150 -0.07 17.78 -0.82
CA GLY A 150 -0.14 18.08 -2.25
C GLY A 150 -1.01 17.13 -3.07
N CYS A 151 -1.58 16.08 -2.48
CA CYS A 151 -2.55 15.21 -3.14
C CYS A 151 -3.95 15.47 -2.57
N SER A 152 -4.91 15.75 -3.45
CA SER A 152 -6.34 15.77 -3.14
C SER A 152 -7.00 14.56 -3.75
N MET A 153 -7.98 13.98 -3.07
CA MET A 153 -8.74 12.83 -3.58
C MET A 153 -10.24 12.99 -3.35
N LYS A 154 -11.02 12.39 -4.21
CA LYS A 154 -12.48 12.26 -4.10
C LYS A 154 -12.92 10.96 -4.75
N ILE A 155 -14.11 10.51 -4.41
CA ILE A 155 -14.78 9.41 -5.10
C ILE A 155 -16.00 9.94 -5.85
N ILE A 156 -16.25 9.42 -7.06
CA ILE A 156 -17.39 9.82 -7.91
C ILE A 156 -18.14 8.59 -8.41
N ASN A 157 -19.42 8.79 -8.73
CA ASN A 157 -20.21 7.78 -9.41
C ASN A 157 -20.02 7.84 -10.95
N ASP A 158 -20.71 6.96 -11.69
CA ASP A 158 -20.61 6.88 -13.15
C ASP A 158 -21.11 8.16 -13.86
N GLU A 159 -21.97 8.96 -13.21
CA GLU A 159 -22.44 10.25 -13.71
C GLU A 159 -21.51 11.43 -13.35
N GLY A 160 -20.36 11.16 -12.72
CA GLY A 160 -19.37 12.18 -12.30
C GLY A 160 -19.74 12.95 -11.02
N LYS A 161 -20.81 12.56 -10.32
CA LYS A 161 -21.20 13.20 -9.06
C LYS A 161 -20.30 12.74 -7.91
N VAL A 162 -19.84 13.70 -7.11
CA VAL A 162 -19.04 13.41 -5.91
C VAL A 162 -19.89 12.67 -4.88
N LEU A 163 -19.33 11.60 -4.36
CA LEU A 163 -19.92 10.72 -3.35
C LEU A 163 -19.45 11.10 -1.94
N PRO A 164 -20.19 10.73 -0.87
CA PRO A 164 -19.84 11.04 0.51
C PRO A 164 -18.62 10.22 0.98
N ASN A 165 -17.84 10.84 1.88
CA ASN A 165 -16.74 10.17 2.59
C ASN A 165 -17.30 9.52 3.87
N ASP A 166 -18.03 8.41 3.74
CA ASP A 166 -18.70 7.70 4.85
C ASP A 166 -18.04 6.33 5.17
N GLY A 167 -16.97 5.99 4.46
CA GLY A 167 -16.26 4.72 4.61
C GLY A 167 -17.01 3.50 4.04
N LYS A 168 -18.16 3.70 3.42
CA LYS A 168 -19.04 2.63 2.91
C LYS A 168 -19.39 2.78 1.43
N THR A 169 -19.60 4.02 1.00
CA THR A 169 -19.97 4.32 -0.38
C THR A 169 -18.76 4.14 -1.28
N PHE A 170 -18.87 3.27 -2.29
CA PHE A 170 -17.84 3.01 -3.29
C PHE A 170 -17.96 3.97 -4.46
N GLY A 171 -16.82 4.40 -5.01
CA GLY A 171 -16.79 5.20 -6.21
C GLY A 171 -15.45 5.14 -6.93
N ARG A 172 -15.41 5.60 -8.17
CA ARG A 172 -14.17 5.79 -8.92
C ARG A 172 -13.29 6.80 -8.18
N LEU A 173 -12.06 6.42 -7.90
CA LEU A 173 -11.09 7.27 -7.19
C LEU A 173 -10.47 8.27 -8.15
N MET A 174 -10.68 9.55 -7.87
CA MET A 174 -10.12 10.67 -8.60
C MET A 174 -9.08 11.38 -7.75
N VAL A 175 -7.95 11.74 -8.34
CA VAL A 175 -6.87 12.46 -7.65
C VAL A 175 -6.48 13.73 -8.37
N LYS A 176 -5.97 14.71 -7.62
CA LYS A 176 -5.49 16.00 -8.13
C LYS A 176 -4.31 16.49 -7.31
N GLY A 177 -3.32 17.07 -7.95
CA GLY A 177 -2.17 17.66 -7.27
C GLY A 177 -1.04 18.00 -8.23
N PRO A 178 -0.02 18.73 -7.78
CA PRO A 178 1.11 19.17 -8.62
C PRO A 178 2.01 18.01 -9.08
N ALA A 179 1.95 16.85 -8.41
CA ALA A 179 2.71 15.66 -8.78
C ALA A 179 1.93 14.71 -9.71
N ILE A 180 0.67 15.03 -10.02
CA ILE A 180 -0.19 14.23 -10.91
C ILE A 180 0.10 14.63 -12.36
N ILE A 181 0.20 13.64 -13.25
CA ILE A 181 0.43 13.90 -14.68
C ILE A 181 -0.69 14.72 -15.29
N GLU A 182 -0.36 15.60 -16.22
CA GLU A 182 -1.33 16.29 -17.06
C GLU A 182 -1.62 15.51 -18.35
N ARG A 183 -0.60 14.84 -18.88
CA ARG A 183 -0.69 14.04 -20.12
C ARG A 183 0.40 12.98 -20.18
N TYR A 184 0.17 11.93 -20.93
CA TYR A 184 1.18 10.91 -21.21
C TYR A 184 2.22 11.39 -22.21
N PHE A 185 3.41 10.81 -22.15
CA PHE A 185 4.49 11.13 -23.07
C PHE A 185 4.07 10.96 -24.54
N LYS A 186 4.33 11.95 -25.37
CA LYS A 186 3.93 12.02 -26.80
C LYS A 186 2.40 12.06 -27.04
N SER A 187 1.57 12.18 -26.04
CA SER A 187 0.14 12.45 -26.20
C SER A 187 -0.12 13.96 -26.28
N ASN A 188 -1.01 14.36 -27.19
CA ASN A 188 -1.53 15.73 -27.25
C ASN A 188 -2.80 15.91 -26.41
N GLU A 189 -3.37 14.82 -25.92
CA GLU A 189 -4.59 14.81 -25.11
C GLU A 189 -4.25 14.89 -23.63
N THR A 190 -5.08 15.62 -22.87
CA THR A 190 -4.98 15.62 -21.41
C THR A 190 -5.44 14.28 -20.85
N ALA A 191 -4.78 13.83 -19.78
CA ALA A 191 -5.19 12.66 -19.00
C ALA A 191 -6.18 13.05 -17.87
N LEU A 192 -6.53 14.36 -17.79
CA LEU A 192 -7.37 14.89 -16.71
C LEU A 192 -8.80 15.08 -17.18
N GLU A 193 -9.75 14.71 -16.34
CA GLU A 193 -11.18 14.99 -16.43
C GLU A 193 -11.50 16.11 -15.44
N ASP A 194 -11.87 17.29 -15.91
CA ASP A 194 -12.10 18.51 -15.10
C ASP A 194 -10.95 18.82 -14.11
N GLY A 195 -9.72 18.58 -14.52
CA GLY A 195 -8.51 18.80 -13.71
C GLY A 195 -8.26 17.73 -12.65
N TRP A 196 -8.96 16.59 -12.73
CA TRP A 196 -8.77 15.41 -11.91
C TRP A 196 -8.29 14.22 -12.77
N PHE A 197 -7.42 13.43 -12.23
CA PHE A 197 -6.95 12.19 -12.85
C PHE A 197 -7.79 11.01 -12.33
N ASP A 198 -8.37 10.22 -13.25
CA ASP A 198 -9.02 8.94 -12.90
C ASP A 198 -7.96 7.86 -12.72
N THR A 199 -7.85 7.33 -11.52
CA THR A 199 -6.83 6.34 -11.18
C THR A 199 -7.11 4.94 -11.73
N GLY A 200 -8.37 4.71 -12.16
CA GLY A 200 -8.86 3.38 -12.50
C GLY A 200 -9.07 2.46 -11.29
N ASP A 201 -8.98 3.00 -10.07
CA ASP A 201 -9.32 2.28 -8.85
C ASP A 201 -10.73 2.66 -8.39
N VAL A 202 -11.41 1.71 -7.73
CA VAL A 202 -12.64 1.93 -6.98
C VAL A 202 -12.28 1.91 -5.50
N ALA A 203 -12.71 2.92 -4.76
CA ALA A 203 -12.35 3.08 -3.37
C ALA A 203 -13.51 3.59 -2.51
N THR A 204 -13.40 3.42 -1.20
CA THR A 204 -14.12 4.18 -0.19
C THR A 204 -13.19 5.19 0.45
N ILE A 205 -13.77 6.29 0.99
CA ILE A 205 -13.05 7.23 1.85
C ILE A 205 -13.90 7.43 3.10
N ASP A 206 -13.30 7.33 4.28
CA ASP A 206 -14.03 7.54 5.52
C ASP A 206 -14.04 9.02 5.95
N THR A 207 -14.75 9.32 7.05
CA THR A 207 -14.86 10.67 7.61
C THR A 207 -13.55 11.24 8.15
N HIS A 208 -12.54 10.39 8.39
CA HIS A 208 -11.17 10.77 8.80
C HIS A 208 -10.21 10.89 7.62
N GLY A 209 -10.69 10.63 6.39
CA GLY A 209 -9.92 10.69 5.16
C GLY A 209 -9.10 9.44 4.87
N TYR A 210 -9.30 8.33 5.58
CA TYR A 210 -8.67 7.06 5.23
C TYR A 210 -9.32 6.46 3.99
N MET A 211 -8.51 6.20 2.99
CA MET A 211 -8.91 5.59 1.73
C MET A 211 -8.68 4.08 1.78
N ARG A 212 -9.66 3.32 1.31
CA ARG A 212 -9.56 1.87 1.13
C ARG A 212 -9.89 1.54 -0.31
N ILE A 213 -8.95 0.92 -1.02
CA ILE A 213 -9.19 0.38 -2.36
C ILE A 213 -10.06 -0.87 -2.22
N VAL A 214 -11.10 -0.91 -3.02
CA VAL A 214 -12.03 -2.05 -3.12
C VAL A 214 -11.60 -2.97 -4.25
N ASP A 215 -11.29 -2.38 -5.41
CA ASP A 215 -10.88 -3.11 -6.61
C ASP A 215 -10.40 -2.16 -7.72
N ARG A 216 -9.96 -2.72 -8.85
CA ARG A 216 -9.82 -1.98 -10.10
C ARG A 216 -11.19 -1.80 -10.76
N SER A 217 -11.43 -0.64 -11.37
CA SER A 217 -12.71 -0.35 -12.05
C SER A 217 -13.10 -1.38 -13.10
N LYS A 218 -12.11 -2.00 -13.75
CA LYS A 218 -12.30 -3.05 -14.77
C LYS A 218 -12.52 -4.45 -14.19
N ASP A 219 -12.10 -4.69 -12.95
CA ASP A 219 -12.09 -6.01 -12.32
C ASP A 219 -13.16 -6.14 -11.22
N VAL A 220 -13.77 -5.01 -10.83
CA VAL A 220 -14.81 -4.99 -9.80
C VAL A 220 -15.98 -5.91 -10.14
N ILE A 221 -16.35 -6.74 -9.19
CA ILE A 221 -17.44 -7.70 -9.34
C ILE A 221 -18.75 -7.01 -8.93
N LYS A 222 -19.72 -7.01 -9.85
CA LYS A 222 -21.08 -6.52 -9.57
C LYS A 222 -22.04 -7.70 -9.63
N SER A 223 -22.73 -7.99 -8.53
CA SER A 223 -23.69 -9.09 -8.45
C SER A 223 -24.95 -8.66 -7.71
N GLY A 224 -26.10 -8.84 -8.34
CA GLY A 224 -27.39 -8.49 -7.73
C GLY A 224 -27.56 -7.01 -7.36
N GLY A 225 -26.79 -6.09 -7.97
CA GLY A 225 -26.77 -4.68 -7.64
C GLY A 225 -25.81 -4.29 -6.53
N GLU A 226 -25.08 -5.24 -5.98
CA GLU A 226 -24.04 -5.02 -4.98
C GLU A 226 -22.65 -5.11 -5.59
N TRP A 227 -21.73 -4.36 -5.00
CA TRP A 227 -20.31 -4.37 -5.34
C TRP A 227 -19.60 -5.33 -4.41
N ILE A 228 -18.80 -6.24 -4.99
CA ILE A 228 -18.05 -7.25 -4.26
C ILE A 228 -16.56 -6.93 -4.44
N SER A 229 -15.86 -6.69 -3.35
CA SER A 229 -14.42 -6.51 -3.33
C SER A 229 -13.72 -7.87 -3.52
N SER A 230 -12.99 -8.04 -4.61
CA SER A 230 -12.13 -9.22 -4.81
C SER A 230 -11.03 -9.26 -3.75
N ILE A 231 -10.46 -8.11 -3.41
CA ILE A 231 -9.38 -7.93 -2.44
C ILE A 231 -9.80 -8.40 -1.04
N ASP A 232 -11.01 -8.04 -0.58
CA ASP A 232 -11.49 -8.44 0.75
C ASP A 232 -11.71 -9.95 0.84
N LEU A 233 -12.23 -10.56 -0.24
CA LEU A 233 -12.41 -12.01 -0.32
C LEU A 233 -11.06 -12.75 -0.35
N GLU A 234 -10.11 -12.27 -1.13
CA GLU A 234 -8.74 -12.80 -1.20
C GLU A 234 -8.03 -12.72 0.15
N ASN A 235 -8.07 -11.55 0.81
CA ASN A 235 -7.49 -11.35 2.15
C ASN A 235 -8.15 -12.25 3.20
N THR A 236 -9.46 -12.44 3.12
CA THR A 236 -10.19 -13.35 4.03
C THR A 236 -9.75 -14.79 3.81
N ALA A 237 -9.62 -15.23 2.57
CA ALA A 237 -9.18 -16.57 2.22
C ALA A 237 -7.74 -16.84 2.67
N VAL A 238 -6.81 -15.92 2.39
CA VAL A 238 -5.39 -16.01 2.80
C VAL A 238 -5.23 -15.95 4.32
N GLY A 239 -6.17 -15.36 5.05
CA GLY A 239 -6.21 -15.41 6.51
C GLY A 239 -6.40 -16.80 7.11
N HIS A 240 -6.80 -17.81 6.31
CA HIS A 240 -6.93 -19.18 6.76
C HIS A 240 -5.60 -19.94 6.68
N PRO A 241 -5.16 -20.67 7.74
CA PRO A 241 -3.83 -21.31 7.79
C PRO A 241 -3.55 -22.33 6.68
N GLY A 242 -4.58 -22.86 6.04
CA GLY A 242 -4.46 -23.81 4.94
C GLY A 242 -4.44 -23.18 3.55
N VAL A 243 -4.45 -21.83 3.44
CA VAL A 243 -4.48 -21.12 2.15
C VAL A 243 -3.19 -20.32 2.00
N ALA A 244 -2.38 -20.69 1.02
CA ALA A 244 -1.14 -19.99 0.72
C ALA A 244 -1.38 -18.77 -0.18
N GLU A 245 -2.34 -18.87 -1.11
CA GLU A 245 -2.64 -17.85 -2.11
C GLU A 245 -4.11 -17.93 -2.51
N ALA A 246 -4.74 -16.81 -2.81
CA ALA A 246 -6.12 -16.75 -3.28
C ALA A 246 -6.25 -15.72 -4.40
N CYS A 247 -7.12 -16.00 -5.37
CA CYS A 247 -7.49 -15.09 -6.44
C CYS A 247 -9.00 -15.18 -6.67
N VAL A 248 -9.66 -14.02 -6.69
CA VAL A 248 -11.11 -13.90 -6.92
C VAL A 248 -11.36 -13.24 -8.26
N VAL A 249 -12.11 -13.91 -9.11
CA VAL A 249 -12.44 -13.43 -10.46
C VAL A 249 -13.95 -13.39 -10.68
N GLY A 250 -14.42 -12.31 -11.31
CA GLY A 250 -15.81 -12.19 -11.75
C GLY A 250 -16.09 -13.05 -12.97
N VAL A 251 -17.16 -13.84 -12.92
CA VAL A 251 -17.62 -14.62 -14.07
C VAL A 251 -18.97 -14.07 -14.52
N ALA A 252 -19.12 -13.81 -15.82
CA ALA A 252 -20.38 -13.35 -16.38
C ALA A 252 -21.50 -14.38 -16.16
N HIS A 253 -22.63 -13.92 -15.60
CA HIS A 253 -23.79 -14.74 -15.35
C HIS A 253 -25.07 -14.05 -15.83
N ALA A 254 -25.98 -14.78 -16.48
CA ALA A 254 -27.17 -14.22 -17.11
C ALA A 254 -28.15 -13.49 -16.14
N LYS A 255 -28.08 -13.84 -14.84
CA LYS A 255 -28.95 -13.27 -13.80
C LYS A 255 -28.21 -12.33 -12.84
N TRP A 256 -26.97 -12.57 -12.63
CA TRP A 256 -26.11 -11.89 -11.63
C TRP A 256 -24.98 -11.11 -12.36
#